data_e620e5ef74305fcc9654ece3a1c2eac7
#
_entry.id   e620e5ef74305fcc9654ece3a1c2eac7
#
_cell.length_a   1.000
_cell.length_b   1.000
_cell.length_c   1.000
_cell.angle_alpha   90.00
_cell.angle_beta   90.00
_cell.angle_gamma   90.00
#
_symmetry.space_group_name_H-M   'P 1'
#
loop_
_entity.id
_entity.type
_entity.pdbx_description
1 polymer ?
#
loop_
_entity_poly.entity_id
_entity_poly.type
_entity_poly.pdbx_seq_one_letter_code
_entity_poly.pdbx_strand_id
1 'polypeptide(L)'
;GPVDILINNTGGPPPTSAANQSIELWQSNFNHLVLLLMKVTDRVLPQMKAKAWGRIITSTSSGMISPIPGLAISNTLRAAIMGWSKTLASEVAKDGVTVNIVLPGRIATDRLHELDQIRAQKESKTVAEISARLLAAIPIGRYGDPQEYAAAVTFLASQQASYITGATLRIDGGSYAGH
;
A
#
# COMPACT_ATOMS: atom_id res chain seq x y z
N GLY A 1 13.47 -16.94 14.33
CA GLY A 1 14.75 -16.24 14.19
C GLY A 1 14.55 -14.73 14.10
N PRO A 2 15.62 -13.93 14.09
CA PRO A 2 15.54 -12.47 13.94
C PRO A 2 14.98 -12.08 12.57
N VAL A 3 14.21 -10.98 12.53
CA VAL A 3 13.64 -10.42 11.31
C VAL A 3 14.34 -9.09 11.03
N ASP A 4 15.03 -9.00 9.92
CA ASP A 4 15.78 -7.81 9.51
C ASP A 4 14.98 -6.95 8.51
N ILE A 5 14.08 -7.57 7.74
CA ILE A 5 13.22 -6.91 6.76
C ILE A 5 11.77 -7.32 7.01
N LEU A 6 10.89 -6.34 7.20
CA LEU A 6 9.45 -6.54 7.34
C LEU A 6 8.73 -5.92 6.16
N ILE A 7 8.03 -6.74 5.40
CA ILE A 7 7.13 -6.30 4.34
C ILE A 7 5.68 -6.45 4.83
N ASN A 8 5.05 -5.34 5.14
CA ASN A 8 3.63 -5.28 5.49
C ASN A 8 2.80 -5.22 4.21
N ASN A 9 2.05 -6.27 3.93
CA ASN A 9 1.13 -6.33 2.79
C ASN A 9 -0.16 -7.03 3.19
N THR A 10 -1.21 -6.28 3.39
CA THR A 10 -2.55 -6.78 3.75
C THR A 10 -3.52 -6.68 2.58
N GLY A 11 -4.49 -7.57 2.54
CA GLY A 11 -5.62 -7.45 1.61
C GLY A 11 -6.39 -6.15 1.80
N GLY A 12 -7.29 -5.85 0.88
CA GLY A 12 -8.19 -4.70 0.99
C GLY A 12 -9.55 -5.09 1.56
N PRO A 13 -10.25 -4.18 2.25
CA PRO A 13 -11.63 -4.38 2.66
C PRO A 13 -12.56 -4.41 1.44
N PRO A 14 -13.79 -4.91 1.60
CA PRO A 14 -14.79 -4.80 0.56
C PRO A 14 -15.13 -3.34 0.25
N PRO A 15 -15.68 -3.05 -0.94
CA PRO A 15 -16.18 -1.72 -1.28
C PRO A 15 -17.24 -1.25 -0.28
N THR A 16 -17.12 0.01 0.17
CA THR A 16 -18.04 0.62 1.16
C THR A 16 -18.24 2.10 0.85
N SER A 17 -19.44 2.60 1.14
CA SER A 17 -19.70 4.05 1.23
C SER A 17 -19.08 4.64 2.50
N ALA A 18 -18.95 5.96 2.57
CA ALA A 18 -18.39 6.64 3.73
C ALA A 18 -19.41 6.78 4.88
N ALA A 19 -20.69 6.85 4.54
CA ALA A 19 -21.76 6.99 5.51
C ALA A 19 -22.51 5.66 5.74
N ASN A 20 -23.13 5.54 6.91
CA ASN A 20 -24.03 4.45 7.31
C ASN A 20 -23.34 3.06 7.36
N GLN A 21 -22.05 3.01 7.65
CA GLN A 21 -21.35 1.77 7.95
C GLN A 21 -21.41 1.48 9.46
N SER A 22 -21.55 0.19 9.81
CA SER A 22 -21.58 -0.20 11.23
C SER A 22 -20.23 0.03 11.92
N ILE A 23 -20.27 0.27 13.22
CA ILE A 23 -19.06 0.42 14.05
C ILE A 23 -18.23 -0.87 14.02
N GLU A 24 -18.87 -2.03 14.05
CA GLU A 24 -18.24 -3.34 14.04
C GLU A 24 -17.44 -3.54 12.75
N LEU A 25 -17.97 -3.08 11.60
CA LEU A 25 -17.27 -3.15 10.32
C LEU A 25 -16.02 -2.27 10.34
N TRP A 26 -16.10 -1.05 10.88
CA TRP A 26 -14.96 -0.16 11.07
C TRP A 26 -13.92 -0.79 11.99
N GLN A 27 -14.32 -1.29 13.16
CA GLN A 27 -13.41 -1.89 14.15
C GLN A 27 -12.72 -3.13 13.60
N SER A 28 -13.45 -4.03 12.95
CA SER A 28 -12.87 -5.23 12.34
C SER A 28 -11.80 -4.87 11.32
N ASN A 29 -12.10 -3.94 10.41
CA ASN A 29 -11.13 -3.53 9.40
C ASN A 29 -9.94 -2.75 9.99
N PHE A 30 -10.16 -1.92 11.00
CA PHE A 30 -9.08 -1.25 11.72
C PHE A 30 -8.13 -2.26 12.38
N ASN A 31 -8.66 -3.28 13.02
CA ASN A 31 -7.86 -4.36 13.60
C ASN A 31 -6.99 -5.06 12.56
N HIS A 32 -7.54 -5.40 11.40
CA HIS A 32 -6.83 -6.15 10.37
C HIS A 32 -5.87 -5.29 9.53
N LEU A 33 -6.23 -4.04 9.24
CA LEU A 33 -5.44 -3.19 8.34
C LEU A 33 -4.43 -2.30 9.06
N VAL A 34 -4.70 -1.93 10.31
CA VAL A 34 -3.88 -0.97 11.05
C VAL A 34 -3.21 -1.64 12.26
N LEU A 35 -4.00 -2.13 13.23
CA LEU A 35 -3.44 -2.66 14.47
C LEU A 35 -2.58 -3.91 14.25
N LEU A 36 -2.93 -4.77 13.29
CA LEU A 36 -2.11 -5.93 12.97
C LEU A 36 -0.71 -5.52 12.50
N LEU A 37 -0.61 -4.51 11.62
CA LEU A 37 0.67 -4.01 11.14
C LEU A 37 1.51 -3.41 12.27
N MET A 38 0.88 -2.62 13.13
CA MET A 38 1.54 -2.05 14.31
C MET A 38 2.08 -3.15 15.23
N LYS A 39 1.25 -4.14 15.58
CA LYS A 39 1.65 -5.26 16.44
C LYS A 39 2.81 -6.08 15.86
N VAL A 40 2.78 -6.38 14.56
CA VAL A 40 3.86 -7.12 13.91
C VAL A 40 5.15 -6.29 13.90
N THR A 41 5.03 -4.99 13.63
CA THR A 41 6.18 -4.07 13.66
C THR A 41 6.78 -3.98 15.06
N ASP A 42 5.98 -3.79 16.10
CA ASP A 42 6.43 -3.72 17.50
C ASP A 42 7.16 -5.01 17.92
N ARG A 43 6.77 -6.14 17.35
CA ARG A 43 7.39 -7.44 17.66
C ARG A 43 8.81 -7.57 17.09
N VAL A 44 9.07 -6.99 15.91
CA VAL A 44 10.37 -7.13 15.21
C VAL A 44 11.31 -5.95 15.45
N LEU A 45 10.77 -4.78 15.73
CA LEU A 45 11.52 -3.53 15.87
C LEU A 45 12.64 -3.57 16.92
N PRO A 46 12.48 -4.15 18.13
CA PRO A 46 13.56 -4.17 19.12
C PRO A 46 14.84 -4.86 18.62
N GLN A 47 14.71 -5.93 17.83
CA GLN A 47 15.86 -6.61 17.28
C GLN A 47 16.54 -5.82 16.15
N MET A 48 15.77 -5.15 15.32
CA MET A 48 16.30 -4.24 14.29
C MET A 48 17.11 -3.11 14.92
N LYS A 49 16.56 -2.50 15.98
CA LYS A 49 17.27 -1.45 16.74
C LYS A 49 18.55 -1.96 17.39
N ALA A 50 18.53 -3.13 18.02
CA ALA A 50 19.70 -3.73 18.64
C ALA A 50 20.85 -4.03 17.64
N LYS A 51 20.50 -4.34 16.38
CA LYS A 51 21.45 -4.54 15.28
C LYS A 51 21.88 -3.23 14.59
N ALA A 52 21.26 -2.11 14.93
CA ALA A 52 21.37 -0.83 14.21
C ALA A 52 21.10 -0.99 12.69
N TRP A 53 20.21 -1.91 12.34
CA TRP A 53 19.79 -2.17 10.95
C TRP A 53 18.41 -2.80 10.88
N GLY A 54 17.54 -2.23 10.07
CA GLY A 54 16.22 -2.78 9.80
C GLY A 54 15.54 -2.08 8.61
N ARG A 55 14.62 -2.79 7.97
CA ARG A 55 13.82 -2.27 6.85
C ARG A 55 12.35 -2.62 7.07
N ILE A 56 11.51 -1.61 7.17
CA ILE A 56 10.06 -1.76 7.30
C ILE A 56 9.41 -1.11 6.07
N ILE A 57 8.74 -1.89 5.25
CA ILE A 57 8.12 -1.43 4.02
C ILE A 57 6.66 -1.83 4.05
N THR A 58 5.76 -0.86 3.90
CA THR A 58 4.33 -1.10 3.93
C THR A 58 3.70 -0.84 2.56
N SER A 59 3.13 -1.88 1.95
CA SER A 59 2.32 -1.77 0.74
C SER A 59 0.93 -1.26 1.10
N THR A 60 0.49 -0.16 0.46
CA THR A 60 -0.80 0.45 0.75
C THR A 60 -1.65 0.61 -0.51
N SER A 61 -2.20 1.79 -0.75
CA SER A 61 -3.04 2.10 -1.93
C SER A 61 -2.98 3.59 -2.24
N SER A 62 -3.11 3.94 -3.50
CA SER A 62 -3.27 5.33 -3.95
C SER A 62 -4.47 6.03 -3.30
N GLY A 63 -5.46 5.28 -2.82
CA GLY A 63 -6.62 5.80 -2.09
C GLY A 63 -6.28 6.54 -0.79
N MET A 64 -5.07 6.37 -0.24
CA MET A 64 -4.62 7.15 0.93
C MET A 64 -4.23 8.60 0.56
N ILE A 65 -3.90 8.87 -0.70
CA ILE A 65 -3.54 10.20 -1.20
C ILE A 65 -4.72 10.82 -1.96
N SER A 66 -5.35 10.01 -2.83
CA SER A 66 -6.52 10.41 -3.62
C SER A 66 -7.64 9.41 -3.38
N PRO A 67 -8.66 9.77 -2.58
CA PRO A 67 -9.73 8.85 -2.22
C PRO A 67 -10.43 8.24 -3.44
N ILE A 68 -10.49 6.92 -3.48
CA ILE A 68 -11.15 6.17 -4.55
C ILE A 68 -12.64 6.04 -4.19
N PRO A 69 -13.56 6.46 -5.08
CA PRO A 69 -15.00 6.32 -4.83
C PRO A 69 -15.41 4.88 -4.49
N GLY A 70 -16.25 4.73 -3.47
CA GLY A 70 -16.73 3.41 -3.02
C GLY A 70 -15.72 2.60 -2.21
N LEU A 71 -14.58 3.16 -1.77
CA LEU A 71 -13.58 2.48 -0.96
C LEU A 71 -13.31 3.23 0.37
N ALA A 72 -14.35 3.72 1.03
CA ALA A 72 -14.19 4.62 2.17
C ALA A 72 -13.35 4.04 3.32
N ILE A 73 -13.62 2.80 3.76
CA ILE A 73 -12.84 2.15 4.82
C ILE A 73 -11.39 2.01 4.40
N SER A 74 -11.13 1.55 3.17
CA SER A 74 -9.76 1.41 2.66
C SER A 74 -9.02 2.76 2.62
N ASN A 75 -9.65 3.80 2.06
CA ASN A 75 -9.05 5.13 1.96
C ASN A 75 -8.67 5.66 3.35
N THR A 76 -9.60 5.60 4.30
CA THR A 76 -9.43 6.12 5.66
C THR A 76 -8.33 5.37 6.42
N LEU A 77 -8.39 4.05 6.44
CA LEU A 77 -7.46 3.26 7.25
C LEU A 77 -6.04 3.25 6.66
N ARG A 78 -5.92 3.31 5.34
CA ARG A 78 -4.60 3.43 4.70
C ARG A 78 -3.99 4.82 4.89
N ALA A 79 -4.80 5.87 4.97
CA ALA A 79 -4.32 7.20 5.37
C ALA A 79 -3.81 7.21 6.83
N ALA A 80 -4.46 6.49 7.74
CA ALA A 80 -3.97 6.31 9.11
C ALA A 80 -2.59 5.63 9.15
N ILE A 81 -2.36 4.62 8.29
CA ILE A 81 -1.04 3.96 8.17
C ILE A 81 0.04 4.95 7.72
N MET A 82 -0.28 5.90 6.83
CA MET A 82 0.68 6.92 6.38
C MET A 82 1.17 7.78 7.55
N GLY A 83 0.24 8.29 8.37
CA GLY A 83 0.60 9.09 9.54
C GLY A 83 1.47 8.30 10.54
N TRP A 84 1.06 7.08 10.85
CA TRP A 84 1.82 6.19 11.74
C TRP A 84 3.22 5.87 11.20
N SER A 85 3.32 5.45 9.93
CA SER A 85 4.62 5.12 9.30
C SER A 85 5.59 6.31 9.29
N LYS A 86 5.07 7.52 9.03
CA LYS A 86 5.87 8.74 9.01
C LYS A 86 6.41 9.08 10.38
N THR A 87 5.59 8.94 11.42
CA THR A 87 5.98 9.14 12.82
C THR A 87 7.03 8.12 13.22
N LEU A 88 6.78 6.84 13.00
CA LEU A 88 7.72 5.77 13.31
C LEU A 88 9.07 5.96 12.61
N ALA A 89 9.07 6.36 11.32
CA ALA A 89 10.29 6.63 10.58
C ALA A 89 11.20 7.65 11.28
N SER A 90 10.61 8.73 11.80
CA SER A 90 11.36 9.78 12.52
C SER A 90 11.92 9.27 13.85
N GLU A 91 11.19 8.43 14.56
CA GLU A 91 11.57 7.92 15.87
C GLU A 91 12.72 6.91 15.81
N VAL A 92 12.76 6.06 14.76
CA VAL A 92 13.69 4.94 14.65
C VAL A 92 14.87 5.17 13.70
N ALA A 93 14.89 6.28 12.98
CA ALA A 93 15.96 6.59 12.01
C ALA A 93 17.37 6.55 12.62
N LYS A 94 17.52 7.11 13.82
CA LYS A 94 18.79 7.10 14.57
C LYS A 94 19.26 5.70 14.97
N ASP A 95 18.35 4.74 15.01
CA ASP A 95 18.63 3.35 15.34
C ASP A 95 18.96 2.51 14.07
N GLY A 96 19.21 3.16 12.92
CA GLY A 96 19.54 2.48 11.65
C GLY A 96 18.37 1.77 10.97
N VAL A 97 17.13 2.02 11.41
CA VAL A 97 15.93 1.41 10.85
C VAL A 97 15.24 2.39 9.90
N THR A 98 14.94 1.96 8.68
CA THR A 98 14.14 2.77 7.74
C THR A 98 12.69 2.26 7.65
N VAL A 99 11.76 3.19 7.54
CA VAL A 99 10.33 2.89 7.42
C VAL A 99 9.76 3.63 6.23
N ASN A 100 9.29 2.90 5.22
CA ASN A 100 8.81 3.47 3.97
C ASN A 100 7.47 2.86 3.55
N ILE A 101 6.73 3.59 2.73
CA ILE A 101 5.49 3.15 2.11
C ILE A 101 5.70 2.99 0.60
N VAL A 102 5.09 1.97 0.02
CA VAL A 102 4.98 1.79 -1.43
C VAL A 102 3.52 1.80 -1.85
N LEU A 103 3.22 2.54 -2.91
CA LEU A 103 1.89 2.69 -3.48
C LEU A 103 1.84 2.04 -4.85
N PRO A 104 1.11 0.92 -5.00
CA PRO A 104 0.86 0.36 -6.33
C PRO A 104 -0.10 1.23 -7.11
N GLY A 105 0.16 1.38 -8.39
CA GLY A 105 -0.84 1.68 -9.38
C GLY A 105 -1.65 0.43 -9.75
N ARG A 106 -1.98 0.30 -11.02
CA ARG A 106 -2.62 -0.92 -11.53
C ARG A 106 -1.55 -1.94 -11.93
N ILE A 107 -1.33 -2.91 -11.06
CA ILE A 107 -0.36 -4.00 -11.27
C ILE A 107 -1.11 -5.22 -11.80
N ALA A 108 -0.60 -5.84 -12.88
CA ALA A 108 -1.20 -6.99 -13.55
C ALA A 108 -1.15 -8.24 -12.65
N THR A 109 -2.19 -8.43 -11.87
CA THR A 109 -2.39 -9.57 -10.96
C THR A 109 -3.77 -10.17 -11.18
N ASP A 110 -3.98 -11.42 -10.75
CA ASP A 110 -5.28 -12.08 -10.80
C ASP A 110 -6.36 -11.23 -10.12
N ARG A 111 -6.01 -10.60 -9.01
CA ARG A 111 -6.92 -9.69 -8.28
C ARG A 111 -7.34 -8.49 -9.13
N LEU A 112 -6.45 -7.92 -9.93
CA LEU A 112 -6.81 -6.82 -10.82
C LEU A 112 -7.77 -7.28 -11.90
N HIS A 113 -7.52 -8.46 -12.47
CA HIS A 113 -8.40 -9.05 -13.48
C HIS A 113 -9.82 -9.30 -12.94
N GLU A 114 -9.95 -9.87 -11.73
CA GLU A 114 -11.24 -10.01 -11.04
C GLU A 114 -11.98 -8.67 -10.85
N LEU A 115 -11.25 -7.64 -10.42
CA LEU A 115 -11.82 -6.30 -10.24
C LEU A 115 -12.30 -5.69 -11.56
N ASP A 116 -11.59 -5.91 -12.65
CA ASP A 116 -11.98 -5.44 -13.97
C ASP A 116 -13.22 -6.21 -14.49
N GLN A 117 -13.34 -7.51 -14.20
CA GLN A 117 -14.54 -8.30 -14.48
C GLN A 117 -15.76 -7.80 -13.70
N ILE A 118 -15.62 -7.57 -12.38
CA ILE A 118 -16.71 -7.05 -11.53
C ILE A 118 -17.18 -5.68 -12.06
N ARG A 119 -16.23 -4.82 -12.46
CA ARG A 119 -16.55 -3.51 -13.02
C ARG A 119 -17.26 -3.62 -14.36
N ALA A 120 -16.83 -4.52 -15.23
CA ALA A 120 -17.45 -4.79 -16.51
C ALA A 120 -18.94 -5.21 -16.35
N GLN A 121 -19.21 -6.12 -15.43
CA GLN A 121 -20.56 -6.53 -15.09
C GLN A 121 -21.41 -5.36 -14.57
N LYS A 122 -20.86 -4.57 -13.62
CA LYS A 122 -21.58 -3.43 -13.02
C LYS A 122 -21.90 -2.33 -14.04
N GLU A 123 -21.02 -2.10 -15.02
CA GLU A 123 -21.18 -1.08 -16.05
C GLU A 123 -21.84 -1.60 -17.34
N SER A 124 -22.24 -2.88 -17.39
CA SER A 124 -22.78 -3.53 -18.59
C SER A 124 -21.87 -3.36 -19.82
N LYS A 125 -20.56 -3.52 -19.60
CA LYS A 125 -19.51 -3.42 -20.61
C LYS A 125 -18.70 -4.70 -20.69
N THR A 126 -17.93 -4.86 -21.76
CA THR A 126 -16.94 -5.93 -21.84
C THR A 126 -15.71 -5.63 -20.97
N VAL A 127 -15.00 -6.67 -20.55
CA VAL A 127 -13.72 -6.51 -19.84
C VAL A 127 -12.71 -5.73 -20.69
N ALA A 128 -12.70 -5.95 -22.00
CA ALA A 128 -11.82 -5.26 -22.92
C ALA A 128 -12.08 -3.74 -22.97
N GLU A 129 -13.34 -3.31 -22.99
CA GLU A 129 -13.70 -1.88 -22.94
C GLU A 129 -13.29 -1.23 -21.62
N ILE A 130 -13.50 -1.94 -20.49
CA ILE A 130 -13.06 -1.47 -19.17
C ILE A 130 -11.54 -1.34 -19.14
N SER A 131 -10.83 -2.38 -19.55
CA SER A 131 -9.36 -2.39 -19.57
C SER A 131 -8.79 -1.29 -20.47
N ALA A 132 -9.33 -1.11 -21.68
CA ALA A 132 -8.89 -0.05 -22.59
C ALA A 132 -9.05 1.35 -21.98
N ARG A 133 -10.21 1.62 -21.35
CA ARG A 133 -10.46 2.90 -20.66
C ARG A 133 -9.49 3.12 -19.49
N LEU A 134 -9.21 2.08 -18.72
CA LEU A 134 -8.35 2.16 -17.55
C LEU A 134 -6.88 2.31 -17.96
N LEU A 135 -6.45 1.66 -19.04
CA LEU A 135 -5.12 1.82 -19.63
C LEU A 135 -4.91 3.24 -20.17
N ALA A 136 -5.91 3.82 -20.81
CA ALA A 136 -5.84 5.19 -21.32
C ALA A 136 -5.63 6.24 -20.21
N ALA A 137 -5.99 5.92 -18.97
CA ALA A 137 -5.78 6.78 -17.80
C ALA A 137 -4.38 6.62 -17.18
N ILE A 138 -3.56 5.69 -17.65
CA ILE A 138 -2.19 5.46 -17.16
C ILE A 138 -1.22 6.10 -18.17
N PRO A 139 -0.43 7.12 -17.80
CA PRO A 139 0.48 7.79 -18.73
C PRO A 139 1.44 6.85 -19.46
N ILE A 140 1.98 5.82 -18.78
CA ILE A 140 2.85 4.81 -19.42
C ILE A 140 2.10 3.85 -20.37
N GLY A 141 0.75 3.89 -20.41
CA GLY A 141 -0.10 3.17 -21.36
C GLY A 141 -0.26 1.67 -21.11
N ARG A 142 0.19 1.14 -19.99
CA ARG A 142 0.05 -0.27 -19.62
C ARG A 142 -0.11 -0.48 -18.12
N TYR A 143 -0.54 -1.64 -17.72
CA TYR A 143 -0.43 -2.08 -16.33
C TYR A 143 1.03 -2.33 -15.97
N GLY A 144 1.39 -2.12 -14.70
CA GLY A 144 2.69 -2.48 -14.17
C GLY A 144 2.82 -4.01 -14.04
N ASP A 145 4.02 -4.52 -14.26
CA ASP A 145 4.34 -5.91 -13.97
C ASP A 145 4.58 -6.09 -12.45
N PRO A 146 4.13 -7.21 -11.84
CA PRO A 146 4.47 -7.53 -10.45
C PRO A 146 5.97 -7.48 -10.15
N GLN A 147 6.83 -7.82 -11.11
CA GLN A 147 8.28 -7.74 -10.98
C GLN A 147 8.79 -6.30 -10.88
N GLU A 148 8.17 -5.35 -11.58
CA GLU A 148 8.52 -3.92 -11.48
C GLU A 148 8.19 -3.39 -10.08
N TYR A 149 7.05 -3.82 -9.53
CA TYR A 149 6.68 -3.47 -8.15
C TYR A 149 7.65 -4.11 -7.14
N ALA A 150 7.95 -5.39 -7.30
CA ALA A 150 8.88 -6.13 -6.45
C ALA A 150 10.30 -5.54 -6.48
N ALA A 151 10.78 -5.10 -7.64
CA ALA A 151 12.09 -4.46 -7.78
C ALA A 151 12.21 -3.20 -6.92
N ALA A 152 11.17 -2.35 -6.91
CA ALA A 152 11.15 -1.15 -6.08
C ALA A 152 11.13 -1.47 -4.56
N VAL A 153 10.37 -2.50 -4.17
CA VAL A 153 10.35 -2.99 -2.77
C VAL A 153 11.72 -3.55 -2.39
N THR A 154 12.34 -4.33 -3.26
CA THR A 154 13.68 -4.91 -3.05
C THR A 154 14.74 -3.81 -2.91
N PHE A 155 14.67 -2.76 -3.74
CA PHE A 155 15.55 -1.61 -3.60
C PHE A 155 15.41 -0.95 -2.22
N LEU A 156 14.18 -0.68 -1.76
CA LEU A 156 13.94 -0.10 -0.44
C LEU A 156 14.38 -1.03 0.71
N ALA A 157 14.38 -2.33 0.50
CA ALA A 157 14.86 -3.33 1.46
C ALA A 157 16.39 -3.45 1.51
N SER A 158 17.10 -2.85 0.56
CA SER A 158 18.54 -3.00 0.39
C SER A 158 19.36 -2.00 1.22
N GLN A 159 20.67 -2.17 1.23
CA GLN A 159 21.61 -1.21 1.82
C GLN A 159 21.68 0.11 1.05
N GLN A 160 21.44 0.08 -0.28
CA GLN A 160 21.47 1.27 -1.14
C GLN A 160 20.39 2.29 -0.78
N ALA A 161 19.28 1.85 -0.15
CA ALA A 161 18.22 2.72 0.33
C ALA A 161 18.40 3.20 1.78
N SER A 162 19.60 3.10 2.35
CA SER A 162 19.85 3.42 3.77
C SER A 162 19.57 4.88 4.16
N TYR A 163 19.53 5.81 3.19
CA TYR A 163 19.21 7.22 3.43
C TYR A 163 17.77 7.58 3.04
N ILE A 164 16.91 6.56 2.75
CA ILE A 164 15.51 6.74 2.39
C ILE A 164 14.66 6.24 3.56
N THR A 165 14.04 7.15 4.31
CA THR A 165 13.11 6.82 5.38
C THR A 165 11.96 7.84 5.44
N GLY A 166 10.77 7.40 5.83
CA GLY A 166 9.56 8.19 5.85
C GLY A 166 9.04 8.57 4.46
N ALA A 167 9.52 7.92 3.42
CA ALA A 167 9.09 8.16 2.05
C ALA A 167 7.83 7.38 1.69
N THR A 168 7.08 7.95 0.74
CA THR A 168 5.98 7.26 0.04
C THR A 168 6.36 7.17 -1.43
N LEU A 169 6.76 5.97 -1.86
CA LEU A 169 7.16 5.69 -3.23
C LEU A 169 5.98 5.20 -4.05
N ARG A 170 5.66 5.90 -5.13
CA ARG A 170 4.61 5.51 -6.07
C ARG A 170 5.20 4.65 -7.18
N ILE A 171 4.54 3.53 -7.47
CA ILE A 171 4.87 2.60 -8.55
C ILE A 171 3.59 2.43 -9.37
N ASP A 172 3.24 3.47 -10.13
CA ASP A 172 1.89 3.66 -10.68
C ASP A 172 1.85 4.06 -12.16
N GLY A 173 3.00 4.07 -12.84
CA GLY A 173 3.08 4.46 -14.24
C GLY A 173 2.67 5.91 -14.52
N GLY A 174 2.75 6.79 -13.51
CA GLY A 174 2.35 8.20 -13.62
C GLY A 174 0.85 8.44 -13.44
N SER A 175 0.08 7.44 -13.00
CA SER A 175 -1.40 7.54 -12.89
C SER A 175 -1.87 8.64 -11.94
N TYR A 176 -1.08 9.00 -10.94
CA TYR A 176 -1.40 10.06 -10.01
C TYR A 176 -0.66 11.35 -10.36
N ALA A 177 -1.40 12.38 -10.75
CA ALA A 177 -0.84 13.66 -11.21
C ALA A 177 -0.47 14.64 -10.06
N GLY A 178 -0.79 14.31 -8.80
CA GLY A 178 -0.49 15.15 -7.63
C GLY A 178 0.97 15.00 -7.14
N HIS A 179 1.40 16.00 -6.37
CA HIS A 179 2.72 16.02 -5.70
C HIS A 179 2.71 15.30 -4.37
#